data_d468af89b17759e4f0af50047dc3c48d
#
_entry.id   d468af89b17759e4f0af50047dc3c48d
#
_cell.length_a   1.000
_cell.length_b   1.000
_cell.length_c   1.000
_cell.angle_alpha   90.00
_cell.angle_beta   90.00
_cell.angle_gamma   90.00
#
_symmetry.space_group_name_H-M   'P 1'
#
loop_
_entity.id
_entity.type
_entity.pdbx_description
1 polymer ?
#
loop_
_entity_poly.entity_id
_entity_poly.type
_entity_poly.pdbx_seq_one_letter_code
_entity_poly.pdbx_strand_id
1 'polypeptide(L)'
;MPPASPPWTEGLPARRVERARDAELPASDVWPLTVPAVAQVLAQGLELARCTVLVGENGSGKSTLVEALAMAVGMNAEGGSTGATHRTHASESPLHEWLTVVRDPGASRWGYFVRAETMHGLFTWLDTNPGGADPTFHAMSHGESFVSLLGTRRFRGEGLFVLDEPEAGLSFAAQLHLVAELTEMARRDRTQVVLATHSPVLAAIPGALVLELGEHGIRPTTWEDLEVVTHHRSFLAEPRRYLRHVIDDLDDLDD
;
A
#
# COMPACT_ATOMS: atom_id res chain seq x y z
N MET A 1 26.03 -12.57 -19.65
CA MET A 1 24.77 -12.43 -18.91
C MET A 1 23.72 -13.24 -19.61
N PRO A 2 22.94 -14.10 -18.96
CA PRO A 2 21.78 -14.71 -19.59
C PRO A 2 20.82 -13.60 -20.01
N PRO A 3 20.06 -13.77 -21.11
CA PRO A 3 19.07 -12.80 -21.53
C PRO A 3 18.05 -12.61 -20.38
N ALA A 4 17.69 -11.36 -20.09
CA ALA A 4 16.64 -11.08 -19.10
C ALA A 4 15.39 -11.86 -19.48
N SER A 5 14.79 -12.55 -18.51
CA SER A 5 13.55 -13.28 -18.75
C SER A 5 12.48 -12.32 -19.27
N PRO A 6 11.65 -12.75 -20.24
CA PRO A 6 10.56 -11.90 -20.71
C PRO A 6 9.70 -11.43 -19.52
N PRO A 7 9.19 -10.19 -19.53
CA PRO A 7 8.47 -9.60 -18.38
C PRO A 7 7.22 -10.40 -17.95
N TRP A 8 6.68 -11.25 -18.79
CA TRP A 8 5.53 -12.12 -18.48
C TRP A 8 5.89 -13.45 -17.79
N THR A 9 7.17 -13.72 -17.47
CA THR A 9 7.59 -14.96 -16.80
C THR A 9 7.66 -14.84 -15.29
N GLU A 10 7.41 -13.66 -14.72
CA GLU A 10 7.48 -13.43 -13.27
C GLU A 10 6.28 -13.95 -12.49
N GLY A 11 5.18 -14.25 -13.17
CA GLY A 11 3.95 -14.77 -12.55
C GLY A 11 3.27 -13.73 -11.64
N LEU A 12 3.34 -12.44 -12.01
CA LEU A 12 2.78 -11.35 -11.20
C LEU A 12 1.24 -11.33 -11.25
N PRO A 13 0.56 -11.39 -10.10
CA PRO A 13 -0.89 -11.26 -10.00
C PRO A 13 -1.45 -9.93 -10.53
N ALA A 14 -0.65 -8.86 -10.49
CA ALA A 14 -1.00 -7.54 -11.00
C ALA A 14 0.25 -6.91 -11.65
N ARG A 15 0.53 -7.25 -12.91
CA ARG A 15 1.67 -6.67 -13.62
C ARG A 15 1.44 -5.21 -13.99
N ARG A 16 0.20 -4.90 -14.39
CA ARG A 16 -0.20 -3.56 -14.79
C ARG A 16 -1.66 -3.30 -14.40
N VAL A 17 -1.93 -2.06 -14.05
CA VAL A 17 -3.28 -1.54 -13.87
C VAL A 17 -3.54 -0.50 -14.94
N GLU A 18 -4.67 -0.58 -15.62
CA GLU A 18 -5.03 0.36 -16.68
C GLU A 18 -6.54 0.58 -16.73
N ARG A 19 -6.97 1.61 -17.45
CA ARG A 19 -8.39 1.87 -17.67
C ARG A 19 -9.03 0.69 -18.41
N ALA A 20 -10.17 0.23 -17.91
CA ALA A 20 -11.01 -0.75 -18.60
C ALA A 20 -11.53 -0.16 -19.92
N ARG A 21 -11.53 -0.97 -20.98
CA ARG A 21 -11.89 -0.51 -22.33
C ARG A 21 -13.27 0.10 -22.42
N ASP A 22 -14.22 -0.48 -21.67
CA ASP A 22 -15.63 -0.09 -21.69
C ASP A 22 -16.00 0.83 -20.51
N ALA A 23 -14.99 1.37 -19.78
CA ALA A 23 -15.25 2.25 -18.65
C ALA A 23 -15.81 3.59 -19.12
N GLU A 24 -17.01 3.91 -18.67
CA GLU A 24 -17.60 5.23 -18.79
C GLU A 24 -17.11 6.09 -17.62
N LEU A 25 -16.31 7.11 -17.91
CA LEU A 25 -15.79 8.01 -16.89
C LEU A 25 -16.72 9.21 -16.73
N PRO A 26 -16.95 9.68 -15.51
CA PRO A 26 -17.65 10.95 -15.28
C PRO A 26 -16.80 12.14 -15.78
N ALA A 27 -17.32 13.36 -15.61
CA ALA A 27 -16.56 14.57 -15.92
C ALA A 27 -15.28 14.65 -15.10
N SER A 28 -14.22 15.23 -15.66
CA SER A 28 -12.87 15.25 -15.06
C SER A 28 -12.76 16.04 -13.75
N ASP A 29 -13.75 16.84 -13.42
CA ASP A 29 -13.88 17.59 -12.17
C ASP A 29 -14.58 16.81 -11.05
N VAL A 30 -14.99 15.56 -11.31
CA VAL A 30 -15.63 14.68 -10.34
C VAL A 30 -14.58 13.79 -9.68
N TRP A 31 -14.60 13.71 -8.34
CA TRP A 31 -13.77 12.77 -7.58
C TRP A 31 -14.09 11.31 -7.98
N PRO A 32 -13.09 10.43 -8.13
CA PRO A 32 -11.66 10.62 -7.86
C PRO A 32 -10.81 11.11 -9.05
N LEU A 33 -11.40 11.54 -10.18
CA LEU A 33 -10.67 12.02 -11.35
C LEU A 33 -9.90 13.32 -11.08
N THR A 34 -10.29 14.08 -10.05
CA THR A 34 -9.58 15.28 -9.60
C THR A 34 -8.22 14.99 -8.94
N VAL A 35 -7.96 13.72 -8.59
CA VAL A 35 -6.67 13.30 -8.02
C VAL A 35 -5.67 13.05 -9.14
N PRO A 36 -4.54 13.79 -9.22
CA PRO A 36 -3.60 13.70 -10.34
C PRO A 36 -3.09 12.27 -10.59
N ALA A 37 -2.79 11.53 -9.52
CA ALA A 37 -2.34 10.14 -9.60
C ALA A 37 -3.40 9.22 -10.25
N VAL A 38 -4.68 9.39 -9.90
CA VAL A 38 -5.79 8.62 -10.48
C VAL A 38 -5.96 8.95 -11.96
N ALA A 39 -5.98 10.25 -12.31
CA ALA A 39 -6.08 10.69 -13.70
C ALA A 39 -4.94 10.12 -14.56
N GLN A 40 -3.72 10.09 -14.03
CA GLN A 40 -2.56 9.51 -14.72
C GLN A 40 -2.71 8.01 -14.94
N VAL A 41 -3.14 7.23 -13.93
CA VAL A 41 -3.36 5.78 -14.07
C VAL A 41 -4.41 5.48 -15.16
N LEU A 42 -5.50 6.23 -15.18
CA LEU A 42 -6.54 6.05 -16.19
C LEU A 42 -6.10 6.45 -17.60
N ALA A 43 -5.18 7.42 -17.73
CA ALA A 43 -4.67 7.87 -19.02
C ALA A 43 -3.53 7.00 -19.58
N GLN A 44 -2.63 6.53 -18.73
CA GLN A 44 -1.36 5.90 -19.13
C GLN A 44 -1.20 4.47 -18.62
N GLY A 45 -2.00 4.05 -17.64
CA GLY A 45 -1.80 2.83 -16.87
C GLY A 45 -0.63 2.96 -15.88
N LEU A 46 -0.47 1.93 -15.04
CA LEU A 46 0.58 1.85 -14.04
C LEU A 46 1.19 0.45 -14.06
N GLU A 47 2.48 0.35 -14.34
CA GLU A 47 3.25 -0.89 -14.19
C GLU A 47 3.58 -1.11 -12.72
N LEU A 48 3.46 -2.36 -12.27
CA LEU A 48 3.75 -2.78 -10.92
C LEU A 48 4.86 -3.83 -10.92
N ALA A 49 5.74 -3.75 -9.92
CA ALA A 49 6.81 -4.73 -9.69
C ALA A 49 6.40 -5.78 -8.65
N ARG A 50 7.28 -6.75 -8.37
CA ARG A 50 7.09 -7.73 -7.26
C ARG A 50 6.85 -7.07 -5.92
N CYS A 51 7.54 -5.96 -5.67
CA CYS A 51 7.26 -5.06 -4.57
C CYS A 51 7.12 -3.65 -5.13
N THR A 52 5.97 -3.03 -4.93
CA THR A 52 5.71 -1.64 -5.31
C THR A 52 5.29 -0.85 -4.08
N VAL A 53 5.96 0.25 -3.83
CA VAL A 53 5.67 1.14 -2.69
C VAL A 53 5.19 2.49 -3.22
N LEU A 54 3.97 2.85 -2.89
CA LEU A 54 3.37 4.16 -3.17
C LEU A 54 3.60 5.07 -1.96
N VAL A 55 4.32 6.15 -2.17
CA VAL A 55 4.66 7.13 -1.12
C VAL A 55 4.10 8.49 -1.49
N GLY A 56 3.64 9.25 -0.52
CA GLY A 56 3.14 10.61 -0.74
C GLY A 56 2.36 11.13 0.44
N GLU A 57 2.00 12.41 0.43
CA GLU A 57 1.23 13.04 1.49
C GLU A 57 -0.23 12.57 1.56
N ASN A 58 -0.94 12.98 2.61
CA ASN A 58 -2.37 12.76 2.72
C ASN A 58 -3.10 13.43 1.55
N GLY A 59 -4.08 12.74 0.97
CA GLY A 59 -4.83 13.22 -0.18
C GLY A 59 -4.14 13.04 -1.54
N SER A 60 -2.90 12.52 -1.61
CA SER A 60 -2.20 12.27 -2.89
C SER A 60 -2.80 11.14 -3.73
N GLY A 61 -3.75 10.36 -3.17
CA GLY A 61 -4.46 9.29 -3.86
C GLY A 61 -3.92 7.88 -3.63
N LYS A 62 -2.96 7.69 -2.73
CA LYS A 62 -2.38 6.36 -2.41
C LYS A 62 -3.45 5.34 -2.03
N SER A 63 -4.21 5.64 -0.97
CA SER A 63 -5.26 4.75 -0.45
C SER A 63 -6.35 4.50 -1.50
N THR A 64 -6.74 5.53 -2.26
CA THR A 64 -7.69 5.39 -3.36
C THR A 64 -7.21 4.40 -4.44
N LEU A 65 -5.92 4.45 -4.79
CA LEU A 65 -5.35 3.54 -5.80
C LEU A 65 -5.20 2.11 -5.28
N VAL A 66 -4.70 1.92 -4.04
CA VAL A 66 -4.53 0.55 -3.50
C VAL A 66 -5.86 -0.10 -3.18
N GLU A 67 -6.86 0.65 -2.69
CA GLU A 67 -8.23 0.18 -2.51
C GLU A 67 -8.84 -0.26 -3.84
N ALA A 68 -8.76 0.60 -4.87
CA ALA A 68 -9.29 0.29 -6.18
C ALA A 68 -8.58 -0.92 -6.83
N LEU A 69 -7.26 -1.06 -6.67
CA LEU A 69 -6.52 -2.25 -7.10
C LEU A 69 -7.04 -3.51 -6.38
N ALA A 70 -7.17 -3.46 -5.05
CA ALA A 70 -7.66 -4.58 -4.26
C ALA A 70 -9.06 -5.01 -4.69
N MET A 71 -9.97 -4.06 -4.87
CA MET A 71 -11.34 -4.32 -5.32
C MET A 71 -11.39 -4.86 -6.76
N ALA A 72 -10.58 -4.32 -7.68
CA ALA A 72 -10.51 -4.78 -9.07
C ALA A 72 -10.03 -6.24 -9.22
N VAL A 73 -9.31 -6.77 -8.23
CA VAL A 73 -8.92 -8.19 -8.18
C VAL A 73 -9.85 -9.06 -7.34
N GLY A 74 -10.91 -8.47 -6.78
CA GLY A 74 -11.97 -9.20 -6.04
C GLY A 74 -11.76 -9.29 -4.54
N MET A 75 -10.94 -8.43 -3.95
CA MET A 75 -10.84 -8.25 -2.50
C MET A 75 -11.91 -7.26 -2.01
N ASN A 76 -12.17 -7.26 -0.70
CA ASN A 76 -13.11 -6.33 -0.09
C ASN A 76 -12.41 -4.99 0.22
N ALA A 77 -13.10 -3.84 0.03
CA ALA A 77 -12.60 -2.51 0.35
C ALA A 77 -12.20 -2.34 1.83
N GLU A 78 -12.86 -3.03 2.73
CA GLU A 78 -12.56 -3.01 4.17
C GLU A 78 -11.40 -3.94 4.57
N GLY A 79 -10.83 -4.66 3.61
CA GLY A 79 -9.79 -5.64 3.84
C GLY A 79 -10.27 -7.09 3.81
N GLY A 80 -9.33 -8.02 3.78
CA GLY A 80 -9.59 -9.46 3.71
C GLY A 80 -9.15 -10.09 2.40
N SER A 81 -9.43 -11.38 2.24
CA SER A 81 -9.03 -12.16 1.07
C SER A 81 -9.97 -11.97 -0.12
N THR A 82 -9.50 -12.39 -1.31
CA THR A 82 -10.35 -12.51 -2.49
C THR A 82 -11.55 -13.41 -2.22
N GLY A 83 -12.75 -12.92 -2.57
CA GLY A 83 -14.00 -13.63 -2.33
C GLY A 83 -14.62 -13.44 -0.93
N ALA A 84 -14.00 -12.67 -0.04
CA ALA A 84 -14.64 -12.25 1.21
C ALA A 84 -15.74 -11.23 0.90
N THR A 85 -17.00 -11.59 1.12
CA THR A 85 -18.16 -10.72 0.91
C THR A 85 -18.61 -10.11 2.24
N HIS A 86 -17.92 -9.07 2.69
CA HIS A 86 -18.37 -8.27 3.84
C HIS A 86 -18.51 -6.81 3.39
N ARG A 87 -19.71 -6.24 3.48
CA ARG A 87 -19.96 -4.83 3.17
C ARG A 87 -20.63 -4.19 4.36
N THR A 88 -20.00 -3.18 4.95
CA THR A 88 -20.60 -2.38 6.02
C THR A 88 -20.99 -0.97 5.56
N HIS A 89 -20.34 -0.38 4.57
CA HIS A 89 -20.68 0.97 4.07
C HIS A 89 -20.37 1.17 2.59
N ALA A 90 -21.23 1.97 1.90
CA ALA A 90 -21.05 2.43 0.52
C ALA A 90 -20.20 3.72 0.45
N SER A 91 -19.02 3.71 1.04
CA SER A 91 -18.06 4.84 0.95
C SER A 91 -16.92 4.59 -0.07
N GLU A 92 -17.06 3.54 -0.84
CA GLU A 92 -16.05 3.07 -1.77
C GLU A 92 -15.95 3.98 -2.99
N SER A 93 -14.71 4.21 -3.45
CA SER A 93 -14.49 4.90 -4.72
C SER A 93 -14.95 4.02 -5.89
N PRO A 94 -15.68 4.57 -6.89
CA PRO A 94 -16.04 3.82 -8.10
C PRO A 94 -14.83 3.48 -8.99
N LEU A 95 -13.63 3.91 -8.64
CA LEU A 95 -12.42 3.76 -9.43
C LEU A 95 -12.17 2.30 -9.84
N HIS A 96 -12.43 1.34 -8.96
CA HIS A 96 -12.23 -0.09 -9.23
C HIS A 96 -13.05 -0.61 -10.41
N GLU A 97 -14.21 -0.01 -10.69
CA GLU A 97 -15.07 -0.37 -11.84
C GLU A 97 -14.46 0.12 -13.17
N TRP A 98 -13.60 1.13 -13.11
CA TRP A 98 -12.94 1.71 -14.28
C TRP A 98 -11.58 1.08 -14.58
N LEU A 99 -11.11 0.15 -13.73
CA LEU A 99 -9.79 -0.47 -13.84
C LEU A 99 -9.86 -1.90 -14.39
N THR A 100 -8.86 -2.23 -15.18
CA THR A 100 -8.50 -3.60 -15.56
C THR A 100 -7.12 -3.92 -15.01
N VAL A 101 -7.00 -5.07 -14.35
CA VAL A 101 -5.72 -5.59 -13.86
C VAL A 101 -5.18 -6.62 -14.84
N VAL A 102 -4.06 -6.30 -15.46
CA VAL A 102 -3.33 -7.20 -16.36
C VAL A 102 -2.44 -8.11 -15.51
N ARG A 103 -2.61 -9.42 -15.67
CA ARG A 103 -1.89 -10.46 -14.93
C ARG A 103 -0.94 -11.21 -15.84
N ASP A 104 0.12 -11.74 -15.26
CA ASP A 104 0.96 -12.68 -16.00
C ASP A 104 0.27 -14.04 -16.18
N PRO A 105 0.62 -14.79 -17.24
CA PRO A 105 0.11 -16.15 -17.42
C PRO A 105 0.44 -17.04 -16.22
N GLY A 106 -0.56 -17.75 -15.70
CA GLY A 106 -0.41 -18.64 -14.55
C GLY A 106 -0.26 -17.95 -13.19
N ALA A 107 -0.39 -16.64 -13.12
CA ALA A 107 -0.37 -15.91 -11.86
C ALA A 107 -1.52 -16.31 -10.94
N SER A 108 -1.27 -16.27 -9.62
CA SER A 108 -2.28 -16.52 -8.60
C SER A 108 -3.44 -15.53 -8.73
N ARG A 109 -4.65 -16.01 -8.50
CA ARG A 109 -5.85 -15.17 -8.38
C ARG A 109 -6.20 -14.87 -6.94
N TRP A 110 -5.47 -15.47 -6.01
CA TRP A 110 -5.65 -15.20 -4.60
C TRP A 110 -4.97 -13.89 -4.21
N GLY A 111 -5.53 -13.21 -3.23
CA GLY A 111 -4.94 -12.00 -2.68
C GLY A 111 -5.51 -11.66 -1.33
N TYR A 112 -4.85 -10.76 -0.64
CA TYR A 112 -5.25 -10.27 0.67
C TYR A 112 -5.01 -8.76 0.77
N PHE A 113 -6.02 -8.02 1.18
CA PHE A 113 -5.94 -6.59 1.43
C PHE A 113 -5.91 -6.33 2.94
N VAL A 114 -4.96 -5.52 3.39
CA VAL A 114 -4.84 -5.06 4.77
C VAL A 114 -4.88 -3.55 4.79
N ARG A 115 -5.81 -3.00 5.55
CA ARG A 115 -6.00 -1.57 5.72
C ARG A 115 -5.93 -1.23 7.20
N ALA A 116 -5.07 -0.27 7.57
CA ALA A 116 -4.87 0.09 8.98
C ALA A 116 -6.17 0.55 9.65
N GLU A 117 -6.96 1.37 8.96
CA GLU A 117 -8.24 1.89 9.47
C GLU A 117 -9.24 0.80 9.87
N THR A 118 -9.23 -0.35 9.20
CA THR A 118 -10.18 -1.44 9.40
C THR A 118 -9.60 -2.60 10.22
N MET A 119 -8.32 -2.51 10.62
CA MET A 119 -7.60 -3.59 11.31
C MET A 119 -8.31 -4.07 12.59
N HIS A 120 -8.89 -3.15 13.36
CA HIS A 120 -9.59 -3.53 14.60
C HIS A 120 -10.80 -4.44 14.30
N GLY A 121 -11.57 -4.10 13.27
CA GLY A 121 -12.68 -4.94 12.80
C GLY A 121 -12.19 -6.29 12.26
N LEU A 122 -11.10 -6.29 11.52
CA LEU A 122 -10.47 -7.51 11.01
C LEU A 122 -10.02 -8.43 12.16
N PHE A 123 -9.33 -7.91 13.17
CA PHE A 123 -8.91 -8.70 14.32
C PHE A 123 -10.10 -9.27 15.11
N THR A 124 -11.15 -8.47 15.30
CA THR A 124 -12.40 -8.95 15.94
C THR A 124 -13.00 -10.11 15.14
N TRP A 125 -13.03 -10.00 13.82
CA TRP A 125 -13.54 -11.07 12.96
C TRP A 125 -12.65 -12.31 13.01
N LEU A 126 -11.33 -12.16 13.00
CA LEU A 126 -10.36 -13.27 13.10
C LEU A 126 -10.46 -14.01 14.43
N ASP A 127 -10.59 -13.28 15.54
CA ASP A 127 -10.73 -13.88 16.88
C ASP A 127 -12.06 -14.64 17.04
N THR A 128 -13.11 -14.21 16.35
CA THR A 128 -14.41 -14.90 16.32
C THR A 128 -14.49 -16.04 15.30
N ASN A 129 -13.60 -16.03 14.29
CA ASN A 129 -13.51 -17.03 13.22
C ASN A 129 -12.07 -17.55 13.07
N PRO A 130 -11.50 -18.19 14.10
CA PRO A 130 -10.10 -18.58 14.10
C PRO A 130 -9.80 -19.59 13.01
N GLY A 131 -8.75 -19.36 12.22
CA GLY A 131 -8.21 -20.24 11.21
C GLY A 131 -7.21 -21.23 11.80
N GLY A 132 -7.66 -22.18 12.58
CA GLY A 132 -6.85 -23.30 13.06
C GLY A 132 -5.80 -22.96 14.12
N ALA A 133 -4.70 -22.34 13.75
CA ALA A 133 -3.59 -21.97 14.65
C ALA A 133 -3.38 -20.45 14.75
N ASP A 134 -4.42 -19.68 14.50
CA ASP A 134 -4.34 -18.22 14.63
C ASP A 134 -4.16 -17.83 16.11
N PRO A 135 -3.32 -16.83 16.41
CA PRO A 135 -3.22 -16.28 17.75
C PRO A 135 -4.47 -15.47 18.12
N THR A 136 -4.66 -15.17 19.39
CA THR A 136 -5.69 -14.24 19.86
C THR A 136 -5.17 -12.81 19.66
N PHE A 137 -5.60 -12.13 18.59
CA PHE A 137 -5.07 -10.84 18.19
C PHE A 137 -5.33 -9.72 19.19
N HIS A 138 -6.52 -9.70 19.83
CA HIS A 138 -6.84 -8.70 20.86
C HIS A 138 -6.04 -8.82 22.17
N ALA A 139 -5.34 -9.93 22.40
CA ALA A 139 -4.46 -10.09 23.55
C ALA A 139 -3.06 -9.46 23.36
N MET A 140 -2.78 -8.93 22.19
CA MET A 140 -1.48 -8.38 21.78
C MET A 140 -1.55 -6.87 21.61
N SER A 141 -0.39 -6.19 21.62
CA SER A 141 -0.30 -4.81 21.16
C SER A 141 -0.61 -4.73 19.66
N HIS A 142 -0.99 -3.54 19.17
CA HIS A 142 -1.34 -3.33 17.75
C HIS A 142 -0.22 -3.81 16.81
N GLY A 143 1.03 -3.49 17.14
CA GLY A 143 2.19 -3.92 16.36
C GLY A 143 2.44 -5.43 16.38
N GLU A 144 2.28 -6.08 17.54
CA GLU A 144 2.41 -7.53 17.66
C GLU A 144 1.31 -8.27 16.90
N SER A 145 0.07 -7.76 16.99
CA SER A 145 -1.06 -8.33 16.25
C SER A 145 -0.84 -8.26 14.75
N PHE A 146 -0.30 -7.13 14.24
CA PHE A 146 0.00 -6.96 12.84
C PHE A 146 1.09 -7.92 12.34
N VAL A 147 2.22 -7.99 13.04
CA VAL A 147 3.31 -8.93 12.70
C VAL A 147 2.82 -10.38 12.79
N SER A 148 2.01 -10.70 13.82
CA SER A 148 1.42 -12.03 13.97
C SER A 148 0.46 -12.39 12.83
N LEU A 149 -0.32 -11.42 12.32
CA LEU A 149 -1.18 -11.60 11.15
C LEU A 149 -0.37 -12.02 9.92
N LEU A 150 0.76 -11.34 9.64
CA LEU A 150 1.64 -11.68 8.52
C LEU A 150 2.27 -13.08 8.66
N GLY A 151 2.49 -13.54 9.90
CA GLY A 151 2.95 -14.89 10.21
C GLY A 151 1.91 -16.01 9.96
N THR A 152 0.64 -15.66 9.75
CA THR A 152 -0.43 -16.65 9.51
C THR A 152 -0.32 -17.31 8.14
N ARG A 153 -1.03 -18.44 7.98
CA ARG A 153 -1.09 -19.15 6.69
C ARG A 153 -1.63 -18.29 5.54
N ARG A 154 -2.40 -17.24 5.85
CA ARG A 154 -2.96 -16.30 4.87
C ARG A 154 -1.88 -15.56 4.10
N PHE A 155 -0.74 -15.29 4.72
CA PHE A 155 0.38 -14.54 4.13
C PHE A 155 1.54 -15.43 3.67
N ARG A 156 1.41 -16.75 3.79
CA ARG A 156 2.47 -17.71 3.36
C ARG A 156 2.30 -18.23 1.94
N GLY A 157 1.15 -17.99 1.31
CA GLY A 157 0.84 -18.48 -0.04
C GLY A 157 1.28 -17.52 -1.14
N GLU A 158 1.13 -18.00 -2.39
CA GLU A 158 1.26 -17.18 -3.60
C GLU A 158 0.08 -16.22 -3.71
N GLY A 159 0.30 -14.99 -4.20
CA GLY A 159 -0.80 -14.05 -4.42
C GLY A 159 -0.40 -12.59 -4.38
N LEU A 160 -1.41 -11.72 -4.46
CA LEU A 160 -1.27 -10.27 -4.33
C LEU A 160 -1.58 -9.83 -2.90
N PHE A 161 -0.63 -9.21 -2.26
CA PHE A 161 -0.78 -8.61 -0.94
C PHE A 161 -0.79 -7.10 -1.08
N VAL A 162 -1.92 -6.49 -0.76
CA VAL A 162 -2.11 -5.03 -0.80
C VAL A 162 -2.17 -4.55 0.64
N LEU A 163 -1.38 -3.52 0.97
CA LEU A 163 -1.33 -2.94 2.31
C LEU A 163 -1.53 -1.42 2.21
N ASP A 164 -2.46 -0.90 3.00
CA ASP A 164 -2.74 0.54 3.09
C ASP A 164 -2.39 1.04 4.48
N GLU A 165 -1.34 1.86 4.56
CA GLU A 165 -0.80 2.50 5.77
C GLU A 165 -0.53 1.53 6.94
N PRO A 166 0.11 0.37 6.71
CA PRO A 166 0.29 -0.65 7.74
C PRO A 166 1.16 -0.18 8.91
N GLU A 167 1.87 0.95 8.77
CA GLU A 167 2.66 1.56 9.83
C GLU A 167 1.83 2.22 10.93
N ALA A 168 0.54 2.46 10.71
CA ALA A 168 -0.30 3.14 11.68
C ALA A 168 -0.31 2.40 13.03
N GLY A 169 0.14 3.09 14.07
CA GLY A 169 0.28 2.50 15.41
C GLY A 169 1.49 1.58 15.61
N LEU A 170 2.39 1.43 14.63
CA LEU A 170 3.62 0.65 14.77
C LEU A 170 4.77 1.49 15.32
N SER A 171 5.49 0.95 16.30
CA SER A 171 6.79 1.50 16.71
C SER A 171 7.82 1.40 15.59
N PHE A 172 8.91 2.18 15.68
CA PHE A 172 10.01 2.11 14.72
C PHE A 172 10.57 0.67 14.58
N ALA A 173 10.76 -0.04 15.70
CA ALA A 173 11.23 -1.42 15.67
C ALA A 173 10.24 -2.37 14.97
N ALA A 174 8.93 -2.19 15.19
CA ALA A 174 7.90 -2.98 14.52
C ALA A 174 7.85 -2.70 13.01
N GLN A 175 8.08 -1.45 12.59
CA GLN A 175 8.21 -1.11 11.16
C GLN A 175 9.43 -1.78 10.53
N LEU A 176 10.57 -1.87 11.21
CA LEU A 176 11.74 -2.61 10.70
C LEU A 176 11.45 -4.10 10.53
N HIS A 177 10.74 -4.73 11.47
CA HIS A 177 10.29 -6.11 11.32
C HIS A 177 9.34 -6.27 10.12
N LEU A 178 8.43 -5.32 9.93
CA LEU A 178 7.53 -5.32 8.78
C LEU A 178 8.29 -5.21 7.44
N VAL A 179 9.33 -4.36 7.36
CA VAL A 179 10.21 -4.28 6.18
C VAL A 179 10.84 -5.65 5.89
N ALA A 180 11.33 -6.35 6.91
CA ALA A 180 11.93 -7.67 6.74
C ALA A 180 10.90 -8.69 6.21
N GLU A 181 9.71 -8.76 6.80
CA GLU A 181 8.64 -9.68 6.38
C GLU A 181 8.17 -9.40 4.95
N LEU A 182 7.93 -8.12 4.59
CA LEU A 182 7.51 -7.75 3.24
C LEU A 182 8.60 -8.02 2.20
N THR A 183 9.88 -7.84 2.58
CA THR A 183 11.02 -8.19 1.73
C THR A 183 11.05 -9.70 1.44
N GLU A 184 10.87 -10.53 2.47
CA GLU A 184 10.81 -11.98 2.30
C GLU A 184 9.58 -12.43 1.49
N MET A 185 8.44 -11.78 1.69
CA MET A 185 7.24 -12.05 0.87
C MET A 185 7.50 -11.74 -0.60
N ALA A 186 8.10 -10.59 -0.91
CA ALA A 186 8.39 -10.18 -2.29
C ALA A 186 9.44 -11.06 -2.98
N ARG A 187 10.26 -11.82 -2.23
CA ARG A 187 11.23 -12.79 -2.80
C ARG A 187 10.60 -14.11 -3.20
N ARG A 188 9.40 -14.41 -2.71
CA ARG A 188 8.71 -15.68 -3.04
C ARG A 188 8.17 -15.63 -4.45
N ASP A 189 8.24 -16.77 -5.13
CA ASP A 189 7.67 -16.89 -6.47
C ASP A 189 6.16 -16.63 -6.45
N ARG A 190 5.64 -15.98 -7.50
CA ARG A 190 4.22 -15.66 -7.70
C ARG A 190 3.59 -14.89 -6.54
N THR A 191 4.43 -14.22 -5.73
CA THR A 191 3.99 -13.34 -4.66
C THR A 191 4.31 -11.91 -5.05
N GLN A 192 3.35 -11.03 -4.83
CA GLN A 192 3.48 -9.61 -5.12
C GLN A 192 2.97 -8.79 -3.95
N VAL A 193 3.71 -7.74 -3.61
CA VAL A 193 3.37 -6.79 -2.56
C VAL A 193 3.15 -5.41 -3.17
N VAL A 194 2.02 -4.79 -2.86
CA VAL A 194 1.74 -3.38 -3.18
C VAL A 194 1.41 -2.68 -1.88
N LEU A 195 2.17 -1.64 -1.56
CA LEU A 195 2.13 -0.94 -0.28
C LEU A 195 1.88 0.55 -0.50
N ALA A 196 0.90 1.13 0.18
CA ALA A 196 0.75 2.57 0.35
C ALA A 196 1.23 2.97 1.75
N THR A 197 2.08 3.99 1.85
CA THR A 197 2.70 4.39 3.12
C THR A 197 3.11 5.86 3.13
N HIS A 198 3.17 6.46 4.33
CA HIS A 198 3.88 7.72 4.57
C HIS A 198 5.23 7.49 5.29
N SER A 199 5.50 6.24 5.70
CA SER A 199 6.68 5.94 6.49
C SER A 199 7.95 5.91 5.63
N PRO A 200 8.96 6.75 5.93
CA PRO A 200 10.27 6.63 5.30
C PRO A 200 10.95 5.28 5.61
N VAL A 201 10.55 4.60 6.69
CA VAL A 201 11.06 3.28 7.06
C VAL A 201 10.51 2.22 6.10
N LEU A 202 9.19 2.20 5.88
CA LEU A 202 8.58 1.21 4.97
C LEU A 202 8.92 1.50 3.51
N ALA A 203 9.14 2.76 3.14
CA ALA A 203 9.60 3.11 1.81
C ALA A 203 11.00 2.57 1.47
N ALA A 204 11.78 2.14 2.49
CA ALA A 204 13.13 1.61 2.32
C ALA A 204 13.19 0.09 2.03
N ILE A 205 12.08 -0.55 1.64
CA ILE A 205 12.07 -1.99 1.29
C ILE A 205 13.08 -2.26 0.15
N PRO A 206 14.07 -3.13 0.36
CA PRO A 206 15.10 -3.38 -0.64
C PRO A 206 14.56 -3.94 -1.94
N GLY A 207 14.93 -3.32 -3.07
CA GLY A 207 14.53 -3.76 -4.41
C GLY A 207 13.10 -3.43 -4.79
N ALA A 208 12.38 -2.66 -3.98
CA ALA A 208 11.03 -2.19 -4.33
C ALA A 208 11.07 -1.13 -5.45
N LEU A 209 10.05 -1.15 -6.30
CA LEU A 209 9.72 -0.01 -7.15
C LEU A 209 9.06 1.05 -6.27
N VAL A 210 9.75 2.16 -6.06
CA VAL A 210 9.24 3.29 -5.27
C VAL A 210 8.59 4.30 -6.20
N LEU A 211 7.35 4.62 -5.93
CA LEU A 211 6.53 5.57 -6.69
C LEU A 211 6.08 6.69 -5.76
N GLU A 212 6.47 7.90 -6.05
CA GLU A 212 6.04 9.07 -5.29
C GLU A 212 4.81 9.70 -5.94
N LEU A 213 3.81 9.96 -5.12
CA LEU A 213 2.52 10.55 -5.50
C LEU A 213 2.41 11.97 -4.94
N GLY A 214 2.01 12.90 -5.81
CA GLY A 214 1.83 14.31 -5.43
C GLY A 214 1.03 15.07 -6.48
N GLU A 215 1.12 16.39 -6.48
CA GLU A 215 0.46 17.26 -7.47
C GLU A 215 0.92 16.98 -8.91
N HIS A 216 2.12 16.45 -9.06
CA HIS A 216 2.70 16.03 -10.35
C HIS A 216 2.15 14.70 -10.87
N GLY A 217 1.26 14.04 -10.13
CA GLY A 217 0.80 12.67 -10.40
C GLY A 217 1.71 11.63 -9.75
N ILE A 218 2.08 10.57 -10.48
CA ILE A 218 2.94 9.47 -10.03
C ILE A 218 4.28 9.57 -10.74
N ARG A 219 5.38 9.50 -10.00
CA ARG A 219 6.73 9.41 -10.57
C ARG A 219 7.55 8.31 -9.89
N PRO A 220 8.29 7.49 -10.64
CA PRO A 220 9.32 6.63 -10.07
C PRO A 220 10.43 7.49 -9.44
N THR A 221 10.90 7.08 -8.27
CA THR A 221 11.96 7.79 -7.54
C THR A 221 12.83 6.81 -6.77
N THR A 222 13.96 7.27 -6.23
CA THR A 222 14.76 6.51 -5.27
C THR A 222 14.32 6.85 -3.85
N TRP A 223 14.64 5.97 -2.89
CA TRP A 223 14.32 6.25 -1.49
C TRP A 223 14.97 7.55 -0.98
N GLU A 224 16.20 7.81 -1.42
CA GLU A 224 16.98 8.99 -1.04
C GLU A 224 16.35 10.30 -1.50
N ASP A 225 15.66 10.27 -2.65
CA ASP A 225 15.07 11.44 -3.32
C ASP A 225 13.62 11.67 -2.92
N LEU A 226 13.00 10.78 -2.11
CA LEU A 226 11.67 10.95 -1.59
C LEU A 226 11.56 12.23 -0.76
N GLU A 227 10.52 13.01 -0.99
CA GLU A 227 10.24 14.24 -0.26
C GLU A 227 10.13 14.00 1.25
N VAL A 228 9.40 12.94 1.65
CA VAL A 228 9.26 12.54 3.06
C VAL A 228 10.61 12.22 3.70
N VAL A 229 11.53 11.56 3.00
CA VAL A 229 12.88 11.25 3.50
C VAL A 229 13.71 12.53 3.65
N THR A 230 13.64 13.41 2.66
CA THR A 230 14.34 14.70 2.66
C THR A 230 13.88 15.57 3.83
N HIS A 231 12.56 15.65 4.06
CA HIS A 231 12.01 16.41 5.19
C HIS A 231 12.40 15.82 6.53
N HIS A 232 12.33 14.50 6.72
CA HIS A 232 12.75 13.87 7.96
C HIS A 232 14.24 14.07 8.25
N ARG A 233 15.11 13.90 7.25
CA ARG A 233 16.56 14.16 7.41
C ARG A 233 16.83 15.60 7.81
N SER A 234 16.21 16.55 7.14
CA SER A 234 16.39 17.97 7.42
C SER A 234 15.85 18.36 8.79
N PHE A 235 14.69 17.84 9.17
CA PHE A 235 14.11 18.06 10.51
C PHE A 235 15.01 17.50 11.61
N LEU A 236 15.50 16.26 11.48
CA LEU A 236 16.37 15.63 12.48
C LEU A 236 17.73 16.32 12.59
N ALA A 237 18.23 16.89 11.50
CA ALA A 237 19.48 17.64 11.50
C ALA A 237 19.32 19.03 12.19
N GLU A 238 18.19 19.71 11.96
CA GLU A 238 17.96 21.07 12.46
C GLU A 238 16.45 21.29 12.76
N PRO A 239 15.92 20.76 13.87
CA PRO A 239 14.49 20.85 14.20
C PRO A 239 13.97 22.30 14.27
N ARG A 240 14.76 23.23 14.86
CA ARG A 240 14.38 24.66 15.01
C ARG A 240 14.05 25.31 13.66
N ARG A 241 14.74 24.93 12.59
CA ARG A 241 14.47 25.47 11.24
C ARG A 241 13.03 25.22 10.79
N TYR A 242 12.45 24.07 11.13
CA TYR A 242 11.05 23.74 10.81
C TYR A 242 10.08 24.35 11.82
N LEU A 243 10.39 24.26 13.11
CA LEU A 243 9.51 24.70 14.19
C LEU A 243 9.24 26.20 14.15
N ARG A 244 10.21 27.04 13.78
CA ARG A 244 10.03 28.49 13.64
C ARG A 244 8.97 28.90 12.61
N HIS A 245 8.51 27.99 11.74
CA HIS A 245 7.46 28.26 10.77
C HIS A 245 6.05 27.89 11.28
N VAL A 246 5.97 27.22 12.42
CA VAL A 246 4.70 26.71 12.99
C VAL A 246 4.48 27.13 14.42
N ILE A 247 5.51 27.66 15.08
CA ILE A 247 5.46 28.18 16.45
C ILE A 247 5.85 29.64 16.38
N ASP A 248 4.90 30.56 16.68
CA ASP A 248 5.19 31.96 16.90
C ASP A 248 5.98 32.08 18.22
N ASP A 249 6.94 32.98 18.28
CA ASP A 249 7.77 33.27 19.46
C ASP A 249 8.68 32.10 19.92
N LEU A 250 9.14 31.25 18.99
CA LEU A 250 10.06 30.15 19.32
C LEU A 250 11.38 30.66 19.94
N ASP A 251 11.80 31.87 19.56
CA ASP A 251 13.04 32.49 20.04
C ASP A 251 12.92 32.95 21.52
N ASP A 252 11.69 33.15 22.04
CA ASP A 252 11.44 33.56 23.44
C ASP A 252 11.42 32.34 24.42
N LEU A 253 11.55 31.12 23.94
CA LEU A 253 11.52 29.89 24.76
C LEU A 253 12.91 29.46 25.27
N ASP A 254 13.97 30.17 24.93
CA ASP A 254 15.36 29.85 25.31
C ASP A 254 15.91 30.65 26.48
N ASP A 255 15.10 31.47 27.17
CA ASP A 255 15.41 32.15 28.42
C ASP A 255 14.82 31.35 29.64
#